data_6e1a8740c97394c772af8d11a8371c04
#
_entry.id   6e1a8740c97394c772af8d11a8371c04
#
_cell.length_a   1.000
_cell.length_b   1.000
_cell.length_c   1.000
_cell.angle_alpha   90.00
_cell.angle_beta   90.00
_cell.angle_gamma   90.00
#
_symmetry.space_group_name_H-M   'P 1'
#
loop_
_entity.id
_entity.type
_entity.pdbx_description
1 polymer ?
#
loop_
_entity_poly.entity_id
_entity_poly.type
_entity_poly.pdbx_seq_one_letter_code
_entity_poly.pdbx_strand_id
1 'polypeptide(L)'
;MKKVFIVAYGVVAYTVFLGAFLYAIAFVGNFLVSKSIDSGTENDLTMSVIINALLLGLFAVQHSVMARPAFKSWWVKIVGTASERSTYVLLSSLALLLLYWQWQPLRAVIWSTENETVVYALWGVFGFGWLIVFLSTLMINHFELFGLKQIYENLKGIDSQPPAFQAKLLYGFVRHPIMVGFIIAFWATPHMSLGHLIFALETTAYIVIAVAAFEEKDLMKAIGQEYEDYQKKVPMFIPFTK
;
A
#
# COMPACT_ATOMS: atom_id res chain seq x y z
N MET A 1 13.77 -29.34 8.11
CA MET A 1 12.33 -29.13 8.30
C MET A 1 11.99 -27.65 8.58
N LYS A 2 12.54 -27.00 9.61
CA LYS A 2 12.21 -25.59 9.95
C LYS A 2 12.35 -24.61 8.79
N LYS A 3 13.42 -24.70 7.98
CA LYS A 3 13.62 -23.84 6.80
C LYS A 3 12.52 -24.01 5.72
N VAL A 4 12.04 -25.24 5.51
CA VAL A 4 10.97 -25.53 4.52
C VAL A 4 9.64 -24.90 4.97
N PHE A 5 9.31 -24.97 6.26
CA PHE A 5 8.12 -24.29 6.81
C PHE A 5 8.19 -22.77 6.63
N ILE A 6 9.36 -22.16 6.83
CA ILE A 6 9.54 -20.71 6.60
C ILE A 6 9.33 -20.37 5.13
N VAL A 7 9.83 -21.20 4.20
CA VAL A 7 9.60 -21.01 2.76
C VAL A 7 8.12 -21.10 2.43
N ALA A 8 7.44 -22.18 2.86
CA ALA A 8 6.01 -22.35 2.61
C ALA A 8 5.19 -21.18 3.18
N TYR A 9 5.48 -20.76 4.41
CA TYR A 9 4.84 -19.61 5.05
C TYR A 9 4.98 -18.33 4.23
N GLY A 10 6.19 -18.02 3.77
CA GLY A 10 6.39 -16.80 3.01
C GLY A 10 5.82 -16.84 1.60
N VAL A 11 5.81 -18.00 0.95
CA VAL A 11 5.10 -18.16 -0.33
C VAL A 11 3.60 -17.93 -0.14
N VAL A 12 3.00 -18.48 0.92
CA VAL A 12 1.59 -18.24 1.26
C VAL A 12 1.35 -16.76 1.54
N ALA A 13 2.19 -16.12 2.37
CA ALA A 13 2.06 -14.70 2.67
C ALA A 13 2.11 -13.83 1.41
N TYR A 14 3.03 -14.12 0.49
CA TYR A 14 3.14 -13.42 -0.79
C TYR A 14 1.93 -13.67 -1.70
N THR A 15 1.43 -14.90 -1.77
CA THR A 15 0.24 -15.24 -2.57
C THR A 15 -1.00 -14.51 -2.06
N VAL A 16 -1.19 -14.46 -0.73
CA VAL A 16 -2.29 -13.70 -0.09
C VAL A 16 -2.15 -12.21 -0.39
N PHE A 17 -0.93 -11.66 -0.31
CA PHE A 17 -0.65 -10.28 -0.70
C PHE A 17 -1.02 -10.01 -2.16
N LEU A 18 -0.55 -10.85 -3.09
CA LEU A 18 -0.84 -10.67 -4.51
C LEU A 18 -2.35 -10.71 -4.79
N GLY A 19 -3.06 -11.65 -4.15
CA GLY A 19 -4.52 -11.73 -4.23
C GLY A 19 -5.20 -10.47 -3.67
N ALA A 20 -4.79 -9.99 -2.50
CA ALA A 20 -5.31 -8.77 -1.90
C ALA A 20 -5.01 -7.53 -2.74
N PHE A 21 -3.83 -7.44 -3.35
CA PHE A 21 -3.44 -6.35 -4.23
C PHE A 21 -4.24 -6.31 -5.53
N LEU A 22 -4.40 -7.44 -6.19
CA LEU A 22 -5.23 -7.54 -7.40
C LEU A 22 -6.71 -7.27 -7.09
N TYR A 23 -7.18 -7.73 -5.93
CA TYR A 23 -8.53 -7.44 -5.45
C TYR A 23 -8.71 -5.93 -5.18
N ALA A 24 -7.68 -5.23 -4.65
CA ALA A 24 -7.72 -3.77 -4.45
C ALA A 24 -8.00 -3.02 -5.75
N ILE A 25 -7.35 -3.42 -6.85
CA ILE A 25 -7.56 -2.82 -8.17
C ILE A 25 -9.04 -2.96 -8.60
N ALA A 26 -9.57 -4.17 -8.48
CA ALA A 26 -10.95 -4.46 -8.85
C ALA A 26 -11.97 -3.82 -7.88
N PHE A 27 -11.66 -3.80 -6.58
CA PHE A 27 -12.49 -3.20 -5.53
C PHE A 27 -12.66 -1.69 -5.73
N VAL A 28 -11.55 -0.96 -5.88
CA VAL A 28 -11.56 0.50 -6.09
C VAL A 28 -12.11 0.84 -7.47
N GLY A 29 -11.75 0.07 -8.49
CA GLY A 29 -12.26 0.24 -9.86
C GLY A 29 -13.72 -0.15 -10.03
N ASN A 30 -14.35 -0.78 -9.05
CA ASN A 30 -15.75 -1.22 -9.08
C ASN A 30 -16.06 -2.19 -10.24
N PHE A 31 -15.14 -3.11 -10.54
CA PHE A 31 -15.27 -4.10 -11.62
C PHE A 31 -14.70 -5.49 -11.23
N LEU A 32 -15.11 -6.53 -11.96
CA LEU A 32 -14.61 -7.92 -11.89
C LEU A 32 -14.75 -8.65 -10.54
N VAL A 33 -15.22 -8.02 -9.48
CA VAL A 33 -15.41 -8.63 -8.16
C VAL A 33 -16.86 -8.50 -7.70
N SER A 34 -17.34 -9.50 -6.97
CA SER A 34 -18.70 -9.49 -6.41
C SER A 34 -18.88 -8.47 -5.29
N LYS A 35 -17.79 -8.16 -4.56
CA LYS A 35 -17.77 -7.15 -3.50
C LYS A 35 -16.76 -6.06 -3.88
N SER A 36 -17.28 -4.93 -4.32
CA SER A 36 -16.51 -3.73 -4.68
C SER A 36 -16.86 -2.57 -3.73
N ILE A 37 -16.26 -1.42 -3.95
CA ILE A 37 -16.45 -0.22 -3.14
C ILE A 37 -17.92 0.26 -3.13
N ASP A 38 -18.68 0.01 -4.22
CA ASP A 38 -20.07 0.42 -4.36
C ASP A 38 -21.06 -0.75 -4.33
N SER A 39 -20.60 -2.00 -4.15
CA SER A 39 -21.48 -3.16 -4.16
C SER A 39 -21.94 -3.58 -2.76
N GLY A 40 -23.14 -4.17 -2.69
CA GLY A 40 -23.75 -4.64 -1.44
C GLY A 40 -24.98 -3.83 -1.03
N THR A 41 -25.53 -4.10 0.14
CA THR A 41 -26.68 -3.38 0.68
C THR A 41 -26.21 -2.11 1.39
N GLU A 42 -26.88 -0.99 1.14
CA GLU A 42 -26.66 0.23 1.91
C GLU A 42 -27.33 0.14 3.28
N ASN A 43 -26.59 0.55 4.28
CA ASN A 43 -27.06 0.66 5.67
C ASN A 43 -27.21 2.14 6.04
N ASP A 44 -27.50 2.40 7.32
CA ASP A 44 -27.53 3.77 7.84
C ASP A 44 -26.21 4.50 7.54
N LEU A 45 -26.30 5.76 7.09
CA LEU A 45 -25.15 6.57 6.69
C LEU A 45 -24.11 6.69 7.80
N THR A 46 -24.56 7.03 9.00
CA THR A 46 -23.66 7.26 10.15
C THR A 46 -22.93 5.98 10.52
N MET A 47 -23.66 4.86 10.58
CA MET A 47 -23.09 3.55 10.88
C MET A 47 -22.11 3.12 9.81
N SER A 48 -22.43 3.32 8.53
CA SER A 48 -21.55 2.98 7.40
C SER A 48 -20.25 3.77 7.43
N VAL A 49 -20.31 5.08 7.68
CA VAL A 49 -19.11 5.93 7.81
C VAL A 49 -18.24 5.47 8.98
N ILE A 50 -18.84 5.18 10.14
CA ILE A 50 -18.10 4.70 11.32
C ILE A 50 -17.41 3.36 11.03
N ILE A 51 -18.12 2.40 10.43
CA ILE A 51 -17.54 1.08 10.11
C ILE A 51 -16.39 1.25 9.12
N ASN A 52 -16.58 2.03 8.06
CA ASN A 52 -15.55 2.25 7.04
C ASN A 52 -14.31 2.93 7.63
N ALA A 53 -14.49 3.96 8.45
CA ALA A 53 -13.40 4.64 9.15
C ALA A 53 -12.65 3.71 10.13
N LEU A 54 -13.38 2.83 10.84
CA LEU A 54 -12.75 1.83 11.72
C LEU A 54 -11.94 0.78 10.94
N LEU A 55 -12.43 0.34 9.77
CA LEU A 55 -11.72 -0.61 8.90
C LEU A 55 -10.45 0.01 8.33
N LEU A 56 -10.52 1.23 7.81
CA LEU A 56 -9.35 1.98 7.34
C LEU A 56 -8.39 2.30 8.48
N GLY A 57 -8.92 2.70 9.64
CA GLY A 57 -8.13 2.93 10.85
C GLY A 57 -7.41 1.68 11.34
N LEU A 58 -8.07 0.52 11.33
CA LEU A 58 -7.45 -0.77 11.68
C LEU A 58 -6.26 -1.08 10.77
N PHE A 59 -6.46 -0.96 9.44
CA PHE A 59 -5.37 -1.14 8.49
C PHE A 59 -4.24 -0.12 8.72
N ALA A 60 -4.57 1.16 8.85
CA ALA A 60 -3.59 2.24 9.04
C ALA A 60 -2.75 2.03 10.30
N VAL A 61 -3.38 1.68 11.43
CA VAL A 61 -2.68 1.44 12.71
C VAL A 61 -1.82 0.18 12.62
N GLN A 62 -2.37 -0.94 12.17
CA GLN A 62 -1.62 -2.20 12.03
C GLN A 62 -0.40 -1.99 11.11
N HIS A 63 -0.61 -1.42 9.93
CA HIS A 63 0.42 -1.19 8.93
C HIS A 63 1.52 -0.25 9.44
N SER A 64 1.13 0.86 10.05
CA SER A 64 2.09 1.83 10.60
C SER A 64 2.87 1.29 11.79
N VAL A 65 2.19 0.67 12.76
CA VAL A 65 2.84 0.17 13.98
C VAL A 65 3.84 -0.93 13.66
N MET A 66 3.46 -1.90 12.83
CA MET A 66 4.35 -3.00 12.46
C MET A 66 5.53 -2.56 11.59
N ALA A 67 5.42 -1.42 10.91
CA ALA A 67 6.53 -0.84 10.14
C ALA A 67 7.61 -0.20 11.03
N ARG A 68 7.31 0.12 12.32
CA ARG A 68 8.27 0.85 13.19
C ARG A 68 9.45 -0.01 13.61
N PRO A 69 10.67 0.56 13.66
CA PRO A 69 11.88 -0.16 14.11
C PRO A 69 11.73 -0.77 15.50
N ALA A 70 11.09 -0.06 16.44
CA ALA A 70 10.86 -0.56 17.79
C ALA A 70 9.94 -1.79 17.80
N PHE A 71 8.87 -1.81 16.99
CA PHE A 71 8.01 -2.98 16.87
C PHE A 71 8.77 -4.15 16.22
N LYS A 72 9.47 -3.90 15.13
CA LYS A 72 10.25 -4.93 14.41
C LYS A 72 11.27 -5.60 15.32
N SER A 73 12.01 -4.84 16.11
CA SER A 73 13.03 -5.37 17.04
C SER A 73 12.44 -6.29 18.12
N TRP A 74 11.21 -6.02 18.55
CA TRP A 74 10.47 -6.88 19.48
C TRP A 74 9.88 -8.09 18.72
N TRP A 75 9.25 -7.87 17.57
CA TRP A 75 8.55 -8.90 16.82
C TRP A 75 9.46 -10.00 16.26
N VAL A 76 10.66 -9.63 15.83
CA VAL A 76 11.70 -10.57 15.38
C VAL A 76 12.04 -11.62 16.46
N LYS A 77 11.96 -11.29 17.74
CA LYS A 77 12.19 -12.24 18.85
C LYS A 77 11.13 -13.35 18.90
N ILE A 78 9.94 -13.10 18.34
CA ILE A 78 8.81 -14.04 18.33
C ILE A 78 8.79 -14.84 17.03
N VAL A 79 8.80 -14.17 15.87
CA VAL A 79 8.62 -14.83 14.57
C VAL A 79 9.93 -15.18 13.86
N GLY A 80 11.04 -14.64 14.31
CA GLY A 80 12.36 -14.79 13.68
C GLY A 80 12.58 -13.81 12.54
N THR A 81 13.85 -13.48 12.25
CA THR A 81 14.27 -12.48 11.25
C THR A 81 13.76 -12.82 9.85
N ALA A 82 13.84 -14.09 9.44
CA ALA A 82 13.43 -14.52 8.11
C ALA A 82 11.92 -14.38 7.85
N SER A 83 11.09 -14.50 8.90
CA SER A 83 9.62 -14.48 8.76
C SER A 83 8.99 -13.13 9.09
N GLU A 84 9.75 -12.18 9.65
CA GLU A 84 9.24 -10.87 10.09
C GLU A 84 8.52 -10.14 8.96
N ARG A 85 9.18 -9.99 7.82
CA ARG A 85 8.63 -9.25 6.68
C ARG A 85 7.41 -9.94 6.08
N SER A 86 7.46 -11.26 5.93
CA SER A 86 6.32 -12.05 5.44
C SER A 86 5.11 -11.97 6.38
N THR A 87 5.33 -11.94 7.70
CA THR A 87 4.25 -11.78 8.68
C THR A 87 3.62 -10.39 8.59
N TYR A 88 4.44 -9.34 8.46
CA TYR A 88 3.95 -7.98 8.23
C TYR A 88 3.07 -7.90 6.98
N VAL A 89 3.55 -8.44 5.86
CA VAL A 89 2.82 -8.47 4.59
C VAL A 89 1.52 -9.25 4.70
N LEU A 90 1.54 -10.41 5.34
CA LEU A 90 0.36 -11.25 5.55
C LEU A 90 -0.71 -10.52 6.38
N LEU A 91 -0.33 -9.96 7.54
CA LEU A 91 -1.29 -9.27 8.41
C LEU A 91 -1.86 -8.01 7.77
N SER A 92 -1.05 -7.24 7.02
CA SER A 92 -1.54 -6.10 6.25
C SER A 92 -2.51 -6.52 5.15
N SER A 93 -2.23 -7.63 4.47
CA SER A 93 -3.12 -8.19 3.45
C SER A 93 -4.44 -8.69 4.04
N LEU A 94 -4.40 -9.34 5.19
CA LEU A 94 -5.60 -9.80 5.89
C LEU A 94 -6.47 -8.62 6.37
N ALA A 95 -5.85 -7.53 6.84
CA ALA A 95 -6.57 -6.31 7.20
C ALA A 95 -7.26 -5.68 5.98
N LEU A 96 -6.58 -5.66 4.81
CA LEU A 96 -7.20 -5.20 3.55
C LEU A 96 -8.33 -6.11 3.09
N LEU A 97 -8.17 -7.44 3.15
CA LEU A 97 -9.24 -8.39 2.79
C LEU A 97 -10.45 -8.23 3.72
N LEU A 98 -10.22 -8.02 5.02
CA LEU A 98 -11.29 -7.69 5.97
C LEU A 98 -12.00 -6.39 5.60
N LEU A 99 -11.22 -5.35 5.23
CA LEU A 99 -11.75 -4.07 4.77
C LEU A 99 -12.65 -4.28 3.54
N TYR A 100 -12.19 -4.98 2.51
CA TYR A 100 -13.00 -5.22 1.30
C TYR A 100 -14.28 -6.00 1.61
N TRP A 101 -14.18 -7.01 2.46
CA TRP A 101 -15.33 -7.83 2.83
C TRP A 101 -16.38 -7.05 3.62
N GLN A 102 -15.97 -6.24 4.61
CA GLN A 102 -16.87 -5.54 5.53
C GLN A 102 -17.22 -4.12 5.10
N TRP A 103 -16.62 -3.62 4.01
CA TRP A 103 -16.88 -2.28 3.51
C TRP A 103 -18.38 -2.02 3.31
N GLN A 104 -18.86 -0.90 3.85
CA GLN A 104 -20.24 -0.46 3.72
C GLN A 104 -20.37 0.51 2.54
N PRO A 105 -21.08 0.16 1.46
CA PRO A 105 -21.24 1.04 0.31
C PRO A 105 -22.06 2.30 0.66
N LEU A 106 -21.66 3.43 0.10
CA LEU A 106 -22.37 4.71 0.18
C LEU A 106 -22.46 5.25 -1.24
N ARG A 107 -23.57 4.99 -1.93
CA ARG A 107 -23.72 5.18 -3.38
C ARG A 107 -24.15 6.58 -3.81
N ALA A 108 -24.39 7.51 -2.88
CA ALA A 108 -24.69 8.88 -3.24
C ALA A 108 -23.64 9.41 -4.21
N VAL A 109 -24.05 9.87 -5.38
CA VAL A 109 -23.17 10.28 -6.47
C VAL A 109 -22.58 11.65 -6.18
N ILE A 110 -21.25 11.76 -6.16
CA ILE A 110 -20.53 13.03 -6.05
C ILE A 110 -20.27 13.61 -7.45
N TRP A 111 -19.75 12.78 -8.37
CA TRP A 111 -19.69 13.08 -9.79
C TRP A 111 -19.85 11.83 -10.63
N SER A 112 -20.33 12.01 -11.84
CA SER A 112 -20.38 10.95 -12.85
C SER A 112 -20.26 11.58 -14.23
N THR A 113 -19.67 10.86 -15.18
CA THR A 113 -19.57 11.28 -16.57
C THR A 113 -19.89 10.12 -17.50
N GLU A 114 -20.68 10.42 -18.54
CA GLU A 114 -20.99 9.50 -19.63
C GLU A 114 -20.23 9.82 -20.92
N ASN A 115 -19.40 10.88 -20.91
CA ASN A 115 -18.57 11.22 -22.06
C ASN A 115 -17.48 10.15 -22.23
N GLU A 116 -17.58 9.36 -23.30
CA GLU A 116 -16.68 8.21 -23.55
C GLU A 116 -15.19 8.60 -23.51
N THR A 117 -14.83 9.74 -24.09
CA THR A 117 -13.44 10.21 -24.10
C THR A 117 -12.93 10.45 -22.66
N VAL A 118 -13.75 11.08 -21.82
CA VAL A 118 -13.41 11.33 -20.42
C VAL A 118 -13.35 10.02 -19.64
N VAL A 119 -14.29 9.11 -19.88
CA VAL A 119 -14.30 7.76 -19.25
C VAL A 119 -13.02 7.02 -19.57
N TYR A 120 -12.64 6.90 -20.85
CA TYR A 120 -11.39 6.23 -21.24
C TYR A 120 -10.15 6.92 -20.70
N ALA A 121 -10.12 8.26 -20.68
CA ALA A 121 -9.01 9.02 -20.10
C ALA A 121 -8.85 8.73 -18.61
N LEU A 122 -9.95 8.73 -17.83
CA LEU A 122 -9.91 8.42 -16.39
C LEU A 122 -9.49 6.98 -16.12
N TRP A 123 -9.96 6.01 -16.90
CA TRP A 123 -9.47 4.62 -16.79
C TRP A 123 -7.99 4.50 -17.18
N GLY A 124 -7.53 5.28 -18.15
CA GLY A 124 -6.10 5.37 -18.48
C GLY A 124 -5.27 5.90 -17.31
N VAL A 125 -5.74 6.97 -16.64
CA VAL A 125 -5.10 7.54 -15.44
C VAL A 125 -5.14 6.56 -14.26
N PHE A 126 -6.26 5.86 -14.05
CA PHE A 126 -6.39 4.80 -13.05
C PHE A 126 -5.35 3.70 -13.26
N GLY A 127 -5.29 3.15 -14.48
CA GLY A 127 -4.29 2.12 -14.83
C GLY A 127 -2.86 2.61 -14.71
N PHE A 128 -2.60 3.87 -15.08
CA PHE A 128 -1.29 4.51 -14.93
C PHE A 128 -0.87 4.63 -13.46
N GLY A 129 -1.81 4.98 -12.55
CA GLY A 129 -1.55 4.99 -11.11
C GLY A 129 -1.09 3.63 -10.60
N TRP A 130 -1.80 2.54 -10.94
CA TRP A 130 -1.41 1.19 -10.56
C TRP A 130 -0.10 0.73 -11.21
N LEU A 131 0.18 1.15 -12.43
CA LEU A 131 1.46 0.88 -13.11
C LEU A 131 2.62 1.56 -12.37
N ILE A 132 2.45 2.81 -11.91
CA ILE A 132 3.45 3.50 -11.08
C ILE A 132 3.70 2.70 -9.80
N VAL A 133 2.65 2.26 -9.09
CA VAL A 133 2.80 1.42 -7.89
C VAL A 133 3.65 0.20 -8.20
N PHE A 134 3.28 -0.57 -9.21
CA PHE A 134 3.96 -1.81 -9.57
C PHE A 134 5.43 -1.58 -9.96
N LEU A 135 5.69 -0.64 -10.88
CA LEU A 135 7.06 -0.33 -11.31
C LEU A 135 7.93 0.17 -10.16
N SER A 136 7.37 1.00 -9.26
CA SER A 136 8.10 1.50 -8.09
C SER A 136 8.53 0.38 -7.14
N THR A 137 7.72 -0.66 -6.96
CA THR A 137 8.13 -1.82 -6.13
C THR A 137 9.31 -2.57 -6.77
N LEU A 138 9.33 -2.71 -8.10
CA LEU A 138 10.45 -3.33 -8.83
C LEU A 138 11.74 -2.52 -8.72
N MET A 139 11.63 -1.19 -8.71
CA MET A 139 12.78 -0.28 -8.60
C MET A 139 13.45 -0.30 -7.22
N ILE A 140 12.69 -0.53 -6.15
CA ILE A 140 13.27 -0.68 -4.80
C ILE A 140 13.91 -2.07 -4.63
N ASN A 141 13.19 -3.10 -4.84
CA ASN A 141 13.42 -4.54 -4.80
C ASN A 141 12.14 -5.25 -4.36
N HIS A 142 11.32 -5.62 -5.32
CA HIS A 142 10.00 -6.22 -5.10
C HIS A 142 10.03 -7.42 -4.14
N PHE A 143 10.98 -8.34 -4.35
CA PHE A 143 11.08 -9.56 -3.53
C PHE A 143 11.52 -9.29 -2.09
N GLU A 144 12.34 -8.27 -1.88
CA GLU A 144 12.74 -7.81 -0.56
C GLU A 144 11.60 -7.09 0.15
N LEU A 145 10.88 -6.23 -0.58
CA LEU A 145 9.75 -5.47 -0.06
C LEU A 145 8.65 -6.38 0.49
N PHE A 146 8.44 -7.54 -0.14
CA PHE A 146 7.38 -8.48 0.24
C PHE A 146 7.88 -9.75 0.97
N GLY A 147 9.15 -9.80 1.36
CA GLY A 147 9.66 -10.82 2.27
C GLY A 147 10.22 -12.09 1.61
N LEU A 148 10.13 -12.23 0.28
CA LEU A 148 10.62 -13.42 -0.42
C LEU A 148 12.16 -13.51 -0.44
N LYS A 149 12.86 -12.37 -0.51
CA LYS A 149 14.33 -12.34 -0.45
C LYS A 149 14.83 -12.87 0.89
N GLN A 150 14.26 -12.43 2.01
CA GLN A 150 14.65 -12.84 3.37
C GLN A 150 14.48 -14.35 3.56
N ILE A 151 13.41 -14.92 2.99
CA ILE A 151 13.14 -16.36 3.03
C ILE A 151 14.18 -17.13 2.20
N TYR A 152 14.47 -16.65 1.00
CA TYR A 152 15.45 -17.27 0.11
C TYR A 152 16.85 -17.24 0.74
N GLU A 153 17.27 -16.11 1.31
CA GLU A 153 18.54 -15.96 2.01
C GLU A 153 18.64 -16.91 3.21
N ASN A 154 17.58 -17.01 4.03
CA ASN A 154 17.50 -17.96 5.13
C ASN A 154 17.58 -19.43 4.68
N LEU A 155 16.93 -19.77 3.54
CA LEU A 155 17.01 -21.11 2.97
C LEU A 155 18.43 -21.47 2.59
N LYS A 156 19.13 -20.54 1.93
CA LYS A 156 20.52 -20.70 1.46
C LYS A 156 21.57 -20.53 2.57
N GLY A 157 21.20 -19.99 3.73
CA GLY A 157 22.14 -19.66 4.80
C GLY A 157 23.02 -18.47 4.45
N ILE A 158 22.50 -17.52 3.66
CA ILE A 158 23.17 -16.27 3.29
C ILE A 158 22.81 -15.21 4.33
N ASP A 159 23.80 -14.48 4.81
CA ASP A 159 23.57 -13.33 5.71
C ASP A 159 22.94 -12.17 4.94
N SER A 160 21.79 -11.72 5.43
CA SER A 160 21.06 -10.61 4.82
C SER A 160 21.83 -9.30 5.01
N GLN A 161 22.12 -8.62 3.92
CA GLN A 161 22.72 -7.28 3.96
C GLN A 161 21.61 -6.23 3.77
N PRO A 162 21.66 -5.11 4.53
CA PRO A 162 20.77 -3.99 4.27
C PRO A 162 20.88 -3.52 2.83
N PRO A 163 19.77 -3.18 2.15
CA PRO A 163 19.82 -2.66 0.80
C PRO A 163 20.58 -1.33 0.76
N ALA A 164 21.45 -1.17 -0.24
CA ALA A 164 22.05 0.13 -0.48
C ALA A 164 20.99 1.14 -0.90
N PHE A 165 21.05 2.36 -0.36
CA PHE A 165 20.16 3.42 -0.77
C PHE A 165 20.35 3.75 -2.26
N GLN A 166 19.27 3.86 -3.02
CA GLN A 166 19.28 4.19 -4.44
C GLN A 166 18.08 5.03 -4.83
N ALA A 167 18.34 6.24 -5.34
CA ALA A 167 17.33 7.15 -5.88
C ALA A 167 17.37 7.14 -7.41
N LYS A 168 16.82 6.09 -8.04
CA LYS A 168 16.84 5.92 -9.50
C LYS A 168 15.44 6.00 -10.11
N LEU A 169 15.35 6.40 -11.39
CA LEU A 169 14.12 6.43 -12.17
C LEU A 169 13.01 7.24 -11.44
N LEU A 170 11.87 6.63 -11.13
CA LEU A 170 10.75 7.33 -10.48
C LEU A 170 11.15 7.98 -9.13
N TYR A 171 12.07 7.36 -8.39
CA TYR A 171 12.64 7.92 -7.16
C TYR A 171 13.56 9.14 -7.39
N GLY A 172 13.95 9.42 -8.62
CA GLY A 172 14.61 10.66 -9.01
C GLY A 172 13.64 11.84 -9.21
N PHE A 173 12.35 11.58 -9.41
CA PHE A 173 11.32 12.60 -9.62
C PHE A 173 10.56 12.95 -8.33
N VAL A 174 10.20 11.92 -7.54
CA VAL A 174 9.55 12.05 -6.25
C VAL A 174 10.09 10.99 -5.28
N ARG A 175 10.12 11.31 -3.98
CA ARG A 175 10.66 10.37 -2.98
C ARG A 175 9.76 9.16 -2.71
N HIS A 176 8.44 9.31 -2.89
CA HIS A 176 7.45 8.28 -2.59
C HIS A 176 6.54 7.96 -3.79
N PRO A 177 7.11 7.43 -4.91
CA PRO A 177 6.33 7.20 -6.13
C PRO A 177 5.25 6.11 -5.95
N ILE A 178 5.43 5.11 -5.08
CA ILE A 178 4.37 4.14 -4.72
C ILE A 178 3.13 4.87 -4.22
N MET A 179 3.31 5.84 -3.31
CA MET A 179 2.22 6.61 -2.71
C MET A 179 1.54 7.51 -3.72
N VAL A 180 2.32 8.13 -4.61
CA VAL A 180 1.78 8.93 -5.74
C VAL A 180 0.91 8.05 -6.64
N GLY A 181 1.36 6.83 -6.96
CA GLY A 181 0.59 5.89 -7.76
C GLY A 181 -0.75 5.52 -7.10
N PHE A 182 -0.77 5.25 -5.80
CA PHE A 182 -2.01 5.01 -5.05
C PHE A 182 -2.95 6.21 -5.06
N ILE A 183 -2.45 7.42 -4.79
CA ILE A 183 -3.26 8.63 -4.83
C ILE A 183 -3.89 8.80 -6.21
N ILE A 184 -3.10 8.71 -7.29
CA ILE A 184 -3.62 8.80 -8.65
C ILE A 184 -4.73 7.77 -8.89
N ALA A 185 -4.50 6.50 -8.55
CA ALA A 185 -5.45 5.43 -8.77
C ALA A 185 -6.74 5.59 -7.96
N PHE A 186 -6.66 6.05 -6.71
CA PHE A 186 -7.84 6.19 -5.85
C PHE A 186 -8.75 7.36 -6.23
N TRP A 187 -8.21 8.39 -6.89
CA TRP A 187 -8.99 9.55 -7.35
C TRP A 187 -9.45 9.45 -8.79
N ALA A 188 -8.82 8.61 -9.62
CA ALA A 188 -9.14 8.50 -11.03
C ALA A 188 -10.30 7.54 -11.27
N THR A 189 -11.54 8.07 -11.26
CA THR A 189 -12.75 7.30 -11.55
C THR A 189 -13.76 8.12 -12.37
N PRO A 190 -14.44 7.52 -13.36
CA PRO A 190 -15.52 8.18 -14.08
C PRO A 190 -16.81 8.30 -13.25
N HIS A 191 -16.92 7.51 -12.16
CA HIS A 191 -18.04 7.55 -11.25
C HIS A 191 -17.52 7.57 -9.80
N MET A 192 -17.70 8.69 -9.11
CA MET A 192 -17.29 8.87 -7.72
C MET A 192 -18.53 8.83 -6.83
N SER A 193 -18.68 7.77 -6.08
CA SER A 193 -19.66 7.69 -5.00
C SER A 193 -19.15 8.36 -3.73
N LEU A 194 -20.03 8.63 -2.78
CA LEU A 194 -19.66 9.12 -1.45
C LEU A 194 -18.71 8.15 -0.72
N GLY A 195 -18.96 6.84 -0.82
CA GLY A 195 -18.09 5.82 -0.23
C GLY A 195 -16.69 5.84 -0.85
N HIS A 196 -16.60 5.96 -2.17
CA HIS A 196 -15.33 6.07 -2.88
C HIS A 196 -14.58 7.37 -2.51
N LEU A 197 -15.30 8.49 -2.42
CA LEU A 197 -14.70 9.76 -1.99
C LEU A 197 -14.13 9.68 -0.57
N ILE A 198 -14.87 9.10 0.39
CA ILE A 198 -14.40 8.89 1.77
C ILE A 198 -13.15 8.01 1.76
N PHE A 199 -13.16 6.91 1.02
CA PHE A 199 -11.98 6.04 0.86
C PHE A 199 -10.77 6.81 0.30
N ALA A 200 -10.95 7.58 -0.76
CA ALA A 200 -9.87 8.35 -1.38
C ALA A 200 -9.32 9.44 -0.45
N LEU A 201 -10.19 10.14 0.28
CA LEU A 201 -9.78 11.17 1.25
C LEU A 201 -9.04 10.57 2.44
N GLU A 202 -9.58 9.53 3.08
CA GLU A 202 -8.98 8.93 4.27
C GLU A 202 -7.65 8.24 3.94
N THR A 203 -7.57 7.53 2.81
CA THR A 203 -6.31 6.90 2.37
C THR A 203 -5.27 7.94 1.96
N THR A 204 -5.66 9.04 1.29
CA THR A 204 -4.74 10.13 0.97
C THR A 204 -4.23 10.81 2.23
N ALA A 205 -5.11 11.12 3.19
CA ALA A 205 -4.71 11.68 4.47
C ALA A 205 -3.77 10.75 5.24
N TYR A 206 -4.09 9.46 5.28
CA TYR A 206 -3.24 8.45 5.89
C TYR A 206 -1.85 8.40 5.23
N ILE A 207 -1.77 8.37 3.90
CA ILE A 207 -0.51 8.37 3.16
C ILE A 207 0.34 9.57 3.53
N VAL A 208 -0.24 10.78 3.48
CA VAL A 208 0.49 12.01 3.79
C VAL A 208 1.01 12.02 5.23
N ILE A 209 0.17 11.63 6.18
CA ILE A 209 0.55 11.56 7.60
C ILE A 209 1.62 10.48 7.84
N ALA A 210 1.43 9.28 7.31
CA ALA A 210 2.34 8.15 7.51
C ALA A 210 3.73 8.44 6.93
N VAL A 211 3.79 9.05 5.75
CA VAL A 211 5.05 9.44 5.14
C VAL A 211 5.71 10.58 5.90
N ALA A 212 5.03 11.70 6.09
CA ALA A 212 5.64 12.90 6.67
C ALA A 212 5.97 12.76 8.17
N ALA A 213 5.09 12.11 8.94
CA ALA A 213 5.28 11.99 10.38
C ALA A 213 6.18 10.81 10.79
N PHE A 214 6.25 9.76 9.97
CA PHE A 214 6.92 8.51 10.35
C PHE A 214 8.01 8.09 9.36
N GLU A 215 7.67 7.79 8.10
CA GLU A 215 8.58 7.14 7.15
C GLU A 215 9.80 8.01 6.85
N GLU A 216 9.63 9.30 6.56
CA GLU A 216 10.72 10.24 6.32
C GLU A 216 11.70 10.32 7.51
N LYS A 217 11.16 10.33 8.74
CA LYS A 217 11.99 10.34 9.96
C LYS A 217 12.76 9.05 10.17
N ASP A 218 12.16 7.92 9.86
CA ASP A 218 12.82 6.63 10.00
C ASP A 218 13.91 6.45 8.93
N LEU A 219 13.64 6.89 7.69
CA LEU A 219 14.63 6.87 6.61
C LEU A 219 15.82 7.80 6.92
N MET A 220 15.55 8.99 7.46
CA MET A 220 16.61 9.91 7.88
C MET A 220 17.49 9.31 8.97
N LYS A 221 16.90 8.62 9.96
CA LYS A 221 17.66 7.95 11.01
C LYS A 221 18.45 6.74 10.49
N ALA A 222 17.91 6.00 9.51
CA ALA A 222 18.52 4.79 8.99
C ALA A 222 19.64 5.07 8.00
N ILE A 223 19.49 6.09 7.13
CA ILE A 223 20.40 6.40 6.01
C ILE A 223 21.31 7.58 6.35
N GLY A 224 20.83 8.53 7.15
CA GLY A 224 21.62 9.68 7.57
C GLY A 224 21.78 10.77 6.49
N GLN A 225 22.98 11.32 6.37
CA GLN A 225 23.29 12.47 5.52
C GLN A 225 22.92 12.27 4.05
N GLU A 226 23.09 11.06 3.52
CA GLU A 226 22.75 10.74 2.13
C GLU A 226 21.25 10.96 1.86
N TYR A 227 20.38 10.59 2.82
CA TYR A 227 18.93 10.82 2.70
C TYR A 227 18.56 12.30 2.86
N GLU A 228 19.23 13.02 3.74
CA GLU A 228 19.05 14.46 3.90
C GLU A 228 19.38 15.22 2.61
N ASP A 229 20.48 14.86 1.95
CA ASP A 229 20.89 15.46 0.67
C ASP A 229 19.93 15.08 -0.48
N TYR A 230 19.35 13.90 -0.42
CA TYR A 230 18.29 13.47 -1.32
C TYR A 230 16.99 14.27 -1.12
N GLN A 231 16.58 14.52 0.13
CA GLN A 231 15.42 15.36 0.45
C GLN A 231 15.55 16.79 -0.09
N LYS A 232 16.76 17.35 -0.09
CA LYS A 232 17.03 18.68 -0.64
C LYS A 232 16.85 18.76 -2.16
N LYS A 233 17.00 17.63 -2.87
CA LYS A 233 17.00 17.57 -4.34
C LYS A 233 15.67 17.09 -4.92
N VAL A 234 15.00 16.17 -4.24
CA VAL A 234 13.83 15.48 -4.76
C VAL A 234 12.60 15.78 -3.88
N PRO A 235 11.47 16.24 -4.44
CA PRO A 235 10.26 16.52 -3.68
C PRO A 235 9.58 15.24 -3.18
N MET A 236 8.70 15.36 -2.17
CA MET A 236 8.03 14.24 -1.52
C MET A 236 7.06 13.51 -2.47
N PHE A 237 6.07 14.24 -3.00
CA PHE A 237 4.96 13.67 -3.80
C PHE A 237 4.76 14.35 -5.16
N ILE A 238 4.94 15.65 -5.27
CA ILE A 238 4.62 16.40 -6.48
C ILE A 238 5.92 16.73 -7.22
N PRO A 239 6.12 16.21 -8.44
CA PRO A 239 7.33 16.50 -9.22
C PRO A 239 7.52 18.00 -9.41
N PHE A 240 8.79 18.44 -9.42
CA PHE A 240 9.19 19.84 -9.67
C PHE A 240 8.75 20.86 -8.60
N THR A 241 8.21 20.42 -7.46
CA THR A 241 7.93 21.29 -6.31
C THR A 241 9.08 21.20 -5.29
N LYS A 242 9.43 22.34 -4.70
CA LYS A 242 10.36 22.42 -3.55
C LYS A 242 9.72 23.15 -2.41
#